data_ba83023384fe7894f56d7094a84a242c
#
_entry.id   ba83023384fe7894f56d7094a84a242c
#
_cell.length_a   1.000
_cell.length_b   1.000
_cell.length_c   1.000
_cell.angle_alpha   90.00
_cell.angle_beta   90.00
_cell.angle_gamma   90.00
#
_symmetry.space_group_name_H-M   'P 1'
#
loop_
_entity.id
_entity.type
_entity.pdbx_description
1 polymer ?
#
loop_
_entity_poly.entity_id
_entity_poly.type
_entity_poly.pdbx_seq_one_letter_code
_entity_poly.pdbx_strand_id
1 'polypeptide(L)'
;MLFSRINRRNFLATALSLIPAKMAYASAKENSVADGKVRVRVDLSRSVASIPPDFIGLGYEISSVARVGLLSPENKVYVQLVRTLGRNGVIRVGGNTADYASYSARGRLLSSPENQAGSIVNEAVLRDLGSFLGATGWQLIWTLNLGERNQANAIEAAKAVRAAAGNHLLAFEIGNEPDLFPNRHRAADYSYAEYLAEFRTYRDTLGQAIPGVSFAGPDAAVAIDWVREFASDEGSQIRLLTAHYYRDGAMKPTSTIDELMHEDPRLATTLRELRAAADSSGVPYRLCETNSFYGGGKPRVSDTFAAALWVLDFLFTLASAGCAGVNIETGVNQLGFISSYSPIGDDEKGHYWAAPEYYGMLAFTLSAGGQILESVIDADGRNVKAYATKRNNNEIVLTLINRETASDATVVLDRNSLPVREGSITRLEASSFESKSGITLGGAGITRDGSWKSMQNERLIPINGKIQFRLPAASAALVTMHV
;
A
#
# COMPACT_ATOMS: atom_id res chain seq x y z
N MET A 1 -41.67 -37.12 22.67
CA MET A 1 -42.71 -37.09 23.74
C MET A 1 -42.53 -35.84 24.58
N LEU A 2 -43.61 -35.07 24.62
CA LEU A 2 -44.07 -34.04 25.58
C LEU A 2 -43.13 -32.84 25.90
N PHE A 3 -43.44 -31.71 25.34
CA PHE A 3 -44.26 -30.55 25.75
C PHE A 3 -44.20 -30.18 27.24
N SER A 4 -43.76 -28.94 27.56
CA SER A 4 -44.65 -28.01 28.25
C SER A 4 -44.19 -26.55 28.14
N ARG A 5 -45.08 -25.71 27.69
CA ARG A 5 -45.10 -24.24 27.76
C ARG A 5 -45.40 -23.82 29.19
N ILE A 6 -44.89 -22.69 29.67
CA ILE A 6 -45.59 -21.82 30.63
C ILE A 6 -45.36 -20.35 30.31
N ASN A 7 -46.38 -19.62 30.51
CA ASN A 7 -46.86 -18.35 30.01
C ASN A 7 -46.44 -17.13 30.87
N ARG A 8 -46.55 -15.99 30.23
CA ARG A 8 -46.60 -14.58 30.69
C ARG A 8 -47.28 -14.30 32.03
N ARG A 9 -46.85 -13.27 32.80
CA ARG A 9 -47.54 -11.99 33.04
C ARG A 9 -46.94 -11.17 34.20
N ASN A 10 -46.72 -9.87 33.88
CA ASN A 10 -46.90 -8.66 34.68
C ASN A 10 -46.31 -8.51 36.08
N PHE A 11 -45.43 -7.48 36.23
CA PHE A 11 -45.57 -6.50 37.31
C PHE A 11 -45.08 -5.11 36.85
N LEU A 12 -46.02 -4.14 36.88
CA LEU A 12 -45.77 -2.70 36.84
C LEU A 12 -45.34 -2.24 38.23
N ALA A 13 -44.28 -1.44 38.30
CA ALA A 13 -44.07 -0.53 39.43
C ALA A 13 -43.42 0.75 38.90
N THR A 14 -44.11 1.82 39.07
CA THR A 14 -43.83 3.22 38.74
C THR A 14 -42.73 3.78 39.62
N ALA A 15 -41.70 4.38 39.04
CA ALA A 15 -40.85 5.36 39.71
C ALA A 15 -40.61 6.54 38.78
N LEU A 16 -41.25 7.66 39.06
CA LEU A 16 -40.90 8.97 38.50
C LEU A 16 -39.57 9.41 39.07
N SER A 17 -38.60 9.70 38.21
CA SER A 17 -37.45 10.54 38.52
C SER A 17 -37.26 11.55 37.40
N LEU A 18 -37.28 12.81 37.80
CA LEU A 18 -37.09 14.02 37.00
C LEU A 18 -35.74 13.94 36.22
N ILE A 19 -35.80 14.07 34.89
CA ILE A 19 -34.65 14.30 34.03
C ILE A 19 -34.81 15.73 33.51
N PRO A 20 -33.76 16.59 33.65
CA PRO A 20 -33.81 17.94 33.10
C PRO A 20 -33.71 17.89 31.56
N ALA A 21 -34.62 18.60 30.91
CA ALA A 21 -34.67 18.78 29.47
C ALA A 21 -33.36 19.44 28.96
N LYS A 22 -32.49 18.66 28.35
CA LYS A 22 -31.50 19.22 27.45
C LYS A 22 -32.20 19.59 26.14
N MET A 23 -32.30 20.87 25.87
CA MET A 23 -32.67 21.39 24.55
C MET A 23 -31.74 20.79 23.50
N ALA A 24 -32.27 19.86 22.72
CA ALA A 24 -31.63 19.47 21.46
C ALA A 24 -31.82 20.63 20.47
N TYR A 25 -30.76 21.34 20.18
CA TYR A 25 -30.69 22.15 18.98
C TYR A 25 -30.75 21.18 17.79
N ALA A 26 -31.94 21.00 17.25
CA ALA A 26 -32.14 20.44 15.94
C ALA A 26 -31.59 21.48 14.95
N SER A 27 -30.36 21.28 14.49
CA SER A 27 -29.84 21.96 13.30
C SER A 27 -30.76 21.59 12.15
N ALA A 28 -31.57 22.54 11.70
CA ALA A 28 -32.30 22.43 10.45
C ALA A 28 -31.25 22.20 9.35
N LYS A 29 -31.17 20.98 8.80
CA LYS A 29 -30.56 20.76 7.51
C LYS A 29 -31.42 21.55 6.52
N GLU A 30 -30.95 22.73 6.13
CA GLU A 30 -31.43 23.35 4.92
C GLU A 30 -31.30 22.32 3.81
N ASN A 31 -32.42 21.96 3.17
CA ASN A 31 -32.44 21.23 1.92
C ASN A 31 -31.80 22.13 0.85
N SER A 32 -30.46 22.18 0.82
CA SER A 32 -29.74 22.80 -0.28
C SER A 32 -29.99 21.90 -1.50
N VAL A 33 -30.60 22.43 -2.51
CA VAL A 33 -30.61 21.83 -3.84
C VAL A 33 -29.15 21.56 -4.20
N ALA A 34 -28.82 20.29 -4.46
CA ALA A 34 -27.47 19.87 -4.85
C ALA A 34 -26.99 20.73 -6.02
N ASP A 35 -25.99 21.59 -5.79
CA ASP A 35 -25.49 22.52 -6.82
C ASP A 35 -24.37 21.91 -7.67
N GLY A 36 -24.08 20.61 -7.47
CA GLY A 36 -23.08 19.83 -8.19
C GLY A 36 -21.64 20.26 -7.90
N LYS A 37 -21.43 21.05 -6.83
CA LYS A 37 -20.10 21.54 -6.47
C LYS A 37 -19.49 20.74 -5.35
N VAL A 38 -18.24 20.39 -5.54
CA VAL A 38 -17.37 19.80 -4.52
C VAL A 38 -16.58 20.91 -3.85
N ARG A 39 -16.85 21.14 -2.56
CA ARG A 39 -16.17 22.18 -1.78
C ARG A 39 -15.08 21.55 -0.93
N VAL A 40 -13.87 22.11 -0.99
CA VAL A 40 -12.74 21.67 -0.19
C VAL A 40 -12.22 22.79 0.68
N ARG A 41 -12.07 22.48 1.97
CA ARG A 41 -11.39 23.32 2.96
C ARG A 41 -10.18 22.59 3.51
N VAL A 42 -9.08 23.29 3.69
CA VAL A 42 -7.84 22.75 4.24
C VAL A 42 -7.44 23.57 5.44
N ASP A 43 -7.16 22.93 6.56
CA ASP A 43 -6.58 23.61 7.73
C ASP A 43 -5.05 23.56 7.65
N LEU A 44 -4.44 24.70 7.31
CA LEU A 44 -2.99 24.82 7.16
C LEU A 44 -2.22 24.71 8.47
N SER A 45 -2.90 24.83 9.60
CA SER A 45 -2.31 24.76 10.95
C SER A 45 -2.32 23.36 11.53
N ARG A 46 -3.12 22.44 10.95
CA ARG A 46 -3.36 21.12 11.52
C ARG A 46 -2.87 20.00 10.61
N SER A 47 -1.82 19.31 11.07
CA SER A 47 -1.33 18.09 10.44
C SER A 47 -1.96 16.85 11.07
N VAL A 48 -2.36 15.88 10.25
CA VAL A 48 -2.92 14.59 10.71
C VAL A 48 -1.88 13.47 10.69
N ALA A 49 -0.90 13.54 9.78
CA ALA A 49 0.18 12.57 9.66
C ALA A 49 1.38 13.16 8.91
N SER A 50 2.52 12.46 8.96
CA SER A 50 3.71 12.74 8.15
C SER A 50 3.95 11.56 7.21
N ILE A 51 4.29 11.83 5.96
CA ILE A 51 4.61 10.81 4.96
C ILE A 51 6.13 10.60 4.96
N PRO A 52 6.65 9.42 5.37
CA PRO A 52 8.07 9.12 5.29
C PRO A 52 8.59 9.17 3.85
N PRO A 53 9.86 9.54 3.62
CA PRO A 53 10.43 9.63 2.27
C PRO A 53 10.47 8.29 1.53
N ASP A 54 10.52 7.17 2.26
CA ASP A 54 10.57 5.78 1.79
C ASP A 54 9.21 5.07 1.91
N PHE A 55 8.12 5.86 1.95
CA PHE A 55 6.76 5.33 2.09
C PHE A 55 6.42 4.33 0.99
N ILE A 56 6.73 4.67 -0.28
CA ILE A 56 6.43 3.81 -1.44
C ILE A 56 7.33 2.58 -1.47
N GLY A 57 6.80 1.45 -1.88
CA GLY A 57 7.56 0.21 -2.05
C GLY A 57 6.93 -0.74 -3.06
N LEU A 58 7.73 -1.71 -3.47
CA LEU A 58 7.34 -2.80 -4.35
C LEU A 58 7.61 -4.13 -3.65
N GLY A 59 6.66 -5.06 -3.75
CA GLY A 59 6.73 -6.42 -3.24
C GLY A 59 7.05 -7.43 -4.34
N TYR A 60 7.81 -8.46 -4.00
CA TYR A 60 8.22 -9.51 -4.91
C TYR A 60 8.19 -10.86 -4.25
N GLU A 61 7.61 -11.84 -4.91
CA GLU A 61 7.84 -13.24 -4.59
C GLU A 61 9.34 -13.56 -4.71
N ILE A 62 9.87 -14.34 -3.76
CA ILE A 62 11.29 -14.73 -3.82
C ILE A 62 11.61 -15.51 -5.10
N SER A 63 10.65 -16.29 -5.61
CA SER A 63 10.78 -17.02 -6.87
C SER A 63 10.99 -16.11 -8.08
N SER A 64 10.38 -14.92 -8.06
CA SER A 64 10.56 -13.88 -9.11
C SER A 64 11.98 -13.33 -9.10
N VAL A 65 12.53 -13.09 -7.90
CA VAL A 65 13.88 -12.55 -7.71
C VAL A 65 14.94 -13.61 -7.97
N ALA A 66 14.69 -14.86 -7.63
CA ALA A 66 15.59 -15.99 -7.92
C ALA A 66 15.85 -16.19 -9.42
N ARG A 67 15.02 -15.64 -10.30
CA ARG A 67 15.27 -15.61 -11.75
C ARG A 67 16.21 -14.45 -12.11
N VAL A 68 17.27 -14.78 -12.83
CA VAL A 68 18.28 -13.81 -13.23
C VAL A 68 17.69 -12.69 -14.08
N GLY A 69 18.11 -11.46 -13.83
CA GLY A 69 17.89 -10.31 -14.70
C GLY A 69 16.78 -9.36 -14.29
N LEU A 70 15.87 -9.74 -13.37
CA LEU A 70 14.81 -8.83 -12.92
C LEU A 70 15.41 -7.66 -12.13
N LEU A 71 15.86 -7.92 -10.91
CA LEU A 71 16.49 -6.91 -10.04
C LEU A 71 18.01 -6.88 -10.30
N SER A 72 18.36 -6.39 -11.49
CA SER A 72 19.74 -6.28 -11.98
C SER A 72 19.99 -4.86 -12.49
N PRO A 73 21.18 -4.28 -12.31
CA PRO A 73 21.55 -2.99 -12.85
C PRO A 73 21.56 -2.98 -14.39
N GLU A 74 21.63 -4.16 -15.03
CA GLU A 74 21.57 -4.30 -16.48
C GLU A 74 20.14 -4.18 -17.02
N ASN A 75 19.12 -4.40 -16.19
CA ASN A 75 17.72 -4.14 -16.52
C ASN A 75 17.43 -2.63 -16.44
N LYS A 76 17.95 -1.87 -17.41
CA LYS A 76 17.92 -0.40 -17.41
C LYS A 76 16.49 0.16 -17.36
N VAL A 77 15.55 -0.48 -18.07
CA VAL A 77 14.15 -0.06 -18.07
C VAL A 77 13.54 -0.24 -16.68
N TYR A 78 13.77 -1.38 -16.03
CA TYR A 78 13.25 -1.65 -14.70
C TYR A 78 13.84 -0.70 -13.65
N VAL A 79 15.17 -0.50 -13.69
CA VAL A 79 15.86 0.50 -12.85
C VAL A 79 15.24 1.88 -13.04
N GLN A 80 14.97 2.28 -14.30
CA GLN A 80 14.39 3.59 -14.58
C GLN A 80 12.94 3.69 -14.09
N LEU A 81 12.12 2.66 -14.27
CA LEU A 81 10.77 2.62 -13.72
C LEU A 81 10.77 2.79 -12.19
N VAL A 82 11.63 2.07 -11.48
CA VAL A 82 11.75 2.21 -10.03
C VAL A 82 12.22 3.62 -9.63
N ARG A 83 13.22 4.18 -10.32
CA ARG A 83 13.70 5.55 -10.08
C ARG A 83 12.67 6.63 -10.39
N THR A 84 11.81 6.40 -11.37
CA THR A 84 10.72 7.32 -11.74
C THR A 84 9.65 7.38 -10.64
N LEU A 85 9.39 6.27 -9.92
CA LEU A 85 8.53 6.28 -8.73
C LEU A 85 9.11 7.08 -7.57
N GLY A 86 10.42 7.25 -7.50
CA GLY A 86 11.05 8.05 -6.44
C GLY A 86 12.50 7.67 -6.18
N ARG A 87 13.20 8.59 -5.51
CA ARG A 87 14.61 8.37 -5.12
C ARG A 87 14.77 7.45 -3.92
N ASN A 88 13.74 7.37 -3.10
CA ASN A 88 13.69 6.54 -1.91
C ASN A 88 12.49 5.62 -2.02
N GLY A 89 12.62 4.43 -1.49
CA GLY A 89 11.57 3.44 -1.43
C GLY A 89 12.08 2.14 -0.85
N VAL A 90 11.22 1.14 -0.76
CA VAL A 90 11.56 -0.15 -0.17
C VAL A 90 11.20 -1.26 -1.15
N ILE A 91 12.14 -2.13 -1.44
CA ILE A 91 11.91 -3.42 -2.07
C ILE A 91 11.65 -4.43 -0.95
N ARG A 92 10.54 -5.12 -1.01
CA ARG A 92 10.30 -6.29 -0.15
C ARG A 92 10.41 -7.54 -1.00
N VAL A 93 11.24 -8.49 -0.58
CA VAL A 93 11.38 -9.81 -1.21
C VAL A 93 10.90 -10.86 -0.22
N GLY A 94 9.81 -11.52 -0.55
CA GLY A 94 9.13 -12.47 0.33
C GLY A 94 8.10 -13.28 -0.42
N GLY A 95 6.83 -13.11 -0.05
CA GLY A 95 5.69 -13.79 -0.64
C GLY A 95 5.58 -15.27 -0.27
N ASN A 96 4.57 -15.93 -0.81
CA ASN A 96 4.28 -17.34 -0.51
C ASN A 96 5.46 -18.28 -0.81
N THR A 97 6.32 -17.93 -1.77
CA THR A 97 7.46 -18.75 -2.17
C THR A 97 8.66 -18.62 -1.24
N ALA A 98 8.68 -17.65 -0.32
CA ALA A 98 9.77 -17.47 0.64
C ALA A 98 9.94 -18.69 1.56
N ASP A 99 8.84 -19.28 2.01
CA ASP A 99 8.84 -20.40 2.94
C ASP A 99 9.16 -21.78 2.30
N TYR A 100 9.47 -21.78 1.01
CA TYR A 100 9.97 -22.94 0.25
C TYR A 100 11.32 -22.68 -0.40
N ALA A 101 11.81 -21.42 -0.37
CA ALA A 101 13.05 -21.06 -1.02
C ALA A 101 14.27 -21.42 -0.17
N SER A 102 15.38 -21.71 -0.82
CA SER A 102 16.65 -21.97 -0.17
C SER A 102 17.78 -21.13 -0.76
N TYR A 103 18.82 -20.92 0.03
CA TYR A 103 20.06 -20.31 -0.44
C TYR A 103 21.11 -21.39 -0.72
N SER A 104 21.79 -21.25 -1.87
CA SER A 104 22.97 -22.03 -2.21
C SER A 104 23.90 -21.19 -3.06
N ALA A 105 25.08 -20.88 -2.56
CA ALA A 105 26.05 -19.99 -3.22
C ALA A 105 26.28 -20.31 -4.71
N ARG A 106 26.34 -21.60 -5.05
CA ARG A 106 26.55 -22.14 -6.41
C ARG A 106 25.34 -22.90 -6.95
N GLY A 107 24.19 -22.76 -6.29
CA GLY A 107 22.97 -23.46 -6.68
C GLY A 107 22.53 -23.08 -8.09
N ARG A 108 22.04 -24.08 -8.84
CA ARG A 108 21.51 -23.85 -10.18
C ARG A 108 20.12 -23.22 -10.05
N LEU A 109 19.90 -22.13 -10.77
CA LEU A 109 18.60 -21.48 -10.84
C LEU A 109 17.57 -22.39 -11.48
N LEU A 110 16.35 -22.34 -10.97
CA LEU A 110 15.23 -23.07 -11.53
C LEU A 110 14.70 -22.35 -12.77
N SER A 111 14.29 -23.11 -13.77
CA SER A 111 13.81 -22.57 -15.05
C SER A 111 12.39 -23.06 -15.41
N SER A 112 11.74 -23.79 -14.52
CA SER A 112 10.43 -24.40 -14.77
C SER A 112 9.37 -23.87 -13.79
N PRO A 113 8.13 -23.60 -14.25
CA PRO A 113 7.05 -23.15 -13.38
C PRO A 113 6.75 -24.12 -12.22
N GLU A 114 6.93 -25.40 -12.45
CA GLU A 114 6.64 -26.46 -11.49
C GLU A 114 7.52 -26.41 -10.23
N ASN A 115 8.65 -25.72 -10.33
CA ASN A 115 9.65 -25.63 -9.27
C ASN A 115 9.74 -24.24 -8.63
N GLN A 116 8.80 -23.33 -8.86
CA GLN A 116 8.87 -21.96 -8.30
C GLN A 116 8.86 -21.96 -6.77
N ALA A 117 8.09 -22.86 -6.16
CA ALA A 117 8.04 -22.98 -4.69
C ALA A 117 9.41 -23.34 -4.10
N GLY A 118 10.16 -24.24 -4.73
CA GLY A 118 11.50 -24.63 -4.29
C GLY A 118 12.64 -23.77 -4.88
N SER A 119 12.45 -22.48 -5.07
CA SER A 119 13.44 -21.59 -5.69
C SER A 119 14.77 -21.55 -4.95
N ILE A 120 15.86 -21.49 -5.71
CA ILE A 120 17.22 -21.37 -5.17
C ILE A 120 17.73 -19.94 -5.43
N VAL A 121 18.01 -19.22 -4.36
CA VAL A 121 18.73 -17.94 -4.41
C VAL A 121 20.23 -18.23 -4.35
N ASN A 122 21.01 -17.62 -5.24
CA ASN A 122 22.47 -17.81 -5.28
C ASN A 122 23.22 -16.47 -5.24
N GLU A 123 24.56 -16.54 -5.16
CA GLU A 123 25.40 -15.34 -5.10
C GLU A 123 25.25 -14.41 -6.30
N ALA A 124 25.00 -14.94 -7.51
CA ALA A 124 24.84 -14.12 -8.71
C ALA A 124 23.57 -13.24 -8.62
N VAL A 125 22.46 -13.85 -8.20
CA VAL A 125 21.20 -13.14 -7.97
C VAL A 125 21.35 -12.06 -6.89
N LEU A 126 22.01 -12.38 -5.78
CA LEU A 126 22.19 -11.41 -4.68
C LEU A 126 23.15 -10.29 -5.06
N ARG A 127 24.21 -10.54 -5.82
CA ARG A 127 25.10 -9.52 -6.35
C ARG A 127 24.34 -8.54 -7.27
N ASP A 128 23.52 -9.07 -8.17
CA ASP A 128 22.66 -8.26 -9.05
C ASP A 128 21.70 -7.41 -8.24
N LEU A 129 21.01 -8.00 -7.25
CA LEU A 129 20.12 -7.29 -6.33
C LEU A 129 20.85 -6.16 -5.58
N GLY A 130 22.02 -6.43 -5.00
CA GLY A 130 22.80 -5.39 -4.32
C GLY A 130 23.19 -4.24 -5.23
N SER A 131 23.58 -4.55 -6.48
CA SER A 131 23.89 -3.55 -7.50
C SER A 131 22.65 -2.77 -7.95
N PHE A 132 21.51 -3.43 -8.05
CA PHE A 132 20.20 -2.80 -8.33
C PHE A 132 19.78 -1.82 -7.23
N LEU A 133 19.92 -2.22 -5.97
CA LEU A 133 19.64 -1.34 -4.83
C LEU A 133 20.54 -0.10 -4.85
N GLY A 134 21.84 -0.27 -5.14
CA GLY A 134 22.77 0.83 -5.33
C GLY A 134 22.40 1.75 -6.51
N ALA A 135 21.89 1.19 -7.61
CA ALA A 135 21.45 1.96 -8.78
C ALA A 135 20.14 2.73 -8.53
N THR A 136 19.22 2.19 -7.75
CA THR A 136 17.91 2.82 -7.46
C THR A 136 17.92 3.72 -6.23
N GLY A 137 18.79 3.44 -5.25
CA GLY A 137 18.82 4.09 -3.94
C GLY A 137 17.78 3.53 -2.96
N TRP A 138 17.06 2.47 -3.34
CA TRP A 138 16.01 1.89 -2.51
C TRP A 138 16.56 0.94 -1.45
N GLN A 139 15.81 0.75 -0.37
CA GLN A 139 16.12 -0.16 0.73
C GLN A 139 15.51 -1.54 0.50
N LEU A 140 15.90 -2.53 1.30
CA LEU A 140 15.48 -3.93 1.20
C LEU A 140 14.89 -4.42 2.51
N ILE A 141 13.72 -5.04 2.45
CA ILE A 141 13.20 -5.98 3.44
C ILE A 141 13.27 -7.37 2.79
N TRP A 142 13.83 -8.35 3.52
CA TRP A 142 13.97 -9.71 3.01
C TRP A 142 13.35 -10.71 3.97
N THR A 143 12.45 -11.55 3.46
CA THR A 143 11.80 -12.60 4.23
C THR A 143 12.65 -13.88 4.21
N LEU A 144 12.96 -14.41 5.38
CA LEU A 144 13.68 -15.66 5.58
C LEU A 144 12.72 -16.83 5.69
N ASN A 145 13.11 -17.99 5.11
CA ASN A 145 12.32 -19.21 5.13
C ASN A 145 12.15 -19.74 6.57
N LEU A 146 10.94 -19.67 7.08
CA LEU A 146 10.51 -20.30 8.33
C LEU A 146 9.75 -21.60 8.07
N GLY A 147 9.12 -21.72 6.89
CA GLY A 147 8.26 -22.84 6.53
C GLY A 147 8.91 -24.20 6.65
N GLU A 148 10.14 -24.33 6.16
CA GLU A 148 10.91 -25.58 6.18
C GLU A 148 11.70 -25.83 7.48
N ARG A 149 11.72 -24.88 8.43
CA ARG A 149 12.51 -24.97 9.68
C ARG A 149 14.01 -25.22 9.49
N ASN A 150 14.54 -24.86 8.32
CA ASN A 150 15.97 -25.00 8.03
C ASN A 150 16.74 -23.75 8.48
N GLN A 151 16.91 -23.58 9.80
CA GLN A 151 17.57 -22.45 10.40
C GLN A 151 19.00 -22.26 9.88
N ALA A 152 19.75 -23.33 9.64
CA ALA A 152 21.11 -23.24 9.13
C ALA A 152 21.13 -22.57 7.74
N ASN A 153 20.22 -22.94 6.84
CA ASN A 153 20.11 -22.32 5.52
C ASN A 153 19.62 -20.86 5.61
N ALA A 154 18.69 -20.55 6.52
CA ALA A 154 18.22 -19.19 6.75
C ALA A 154 19.36 -18.27 7.21
N ILE A 155 20.26 -18.75 8.07
CA ILE A 155 21.45 -17.99 8.51
C ILE A 155 22.40 -17.73 7.34
N GLU A 156 22.69 -18.73 6.53
CA GLU A 156 23.56 -18.55 5.35
C GLU A 156 22.93 -17.62 4.33
N ALA A 157 21.61 -17.70 4.09
CA ALA A 157 20.86 -16.77 3.27
C ALA A 157 20.98 -15.34 3.82
N ALA A 158 20.73 -15.14 5.11
CA ALA A 158 20.79 -13.83 5.75
C ALA A 158 22.18 -13.20 5.66
N LYS A 159 23.24 -13.97 5.88
CA LYS A 159 24.64 -13.51 5.71
C LYS A 159 24.90 -13.05 4.28
N ALA A 160 24.47 -13.84 3.29
CA ALA A 160 24.67 -13.53 1.88
C ALA A 160 23.85 -12.30 1.45
N VAL A 161 22.61 -12.17 1.89
CA VAL A 161 21.75 -10.99 1.65
C VAL A 161 22.36 -9.74 2.31
N ARG A 162 22.81 -9.84 3.57
CA ARG A 162 23.47 -8.74 4.27
C ARG A 162 24.74 -8.29 3.57
N ALA A 163 25.55 -9.22 3.09
CA ALA A 163 26.76 -8.91 2.34
C ALA A 163 26.46 -8.21 1.00
N ALA A 164 25.42 -8.63 0.28
CA ALA A 164 25.02 -8.07 -1.00
C ALA A 164 24.33 -6.71 -0.87
N ALA A 165 23.36 -6.58 0.02
CA ALA A 165 22.57 -5.37 0.20
C ALA A 165 23.29 -4.26 0.99
N GLY A 166 24.24 -4.62 1.84
CA GLY A 166 25.02 -3.66 2.62
C GLY A 166 24.10 -2.75 3.47
N ASN A 167 24.28 -1.43 3.32
CA ASN A 167 23.49 -0.43 4.05
C ASN A 167 22.06 -0.26 3.49
N HIS A 168 21.73 -0.88 2.37
CA HIS A 168 20.37 -0.89 1.85
C HIS A 168 19.46 -1.89 2.60
N LEU A 169 20.02 -2.85 3.34
CA LEU A 169 19.21 -3.78 4.12
C LEU A 169 18.54 -3.04 5.29
N LEU A 170 17.21 -2.96 5.25
CA LEU A 170 16.38 -2.32 6.26
C LEU A 170 16.07 -3.28 7.41
N ALA A 171 15.59 -4.48 7.09
CA ALA A 171 15.26 -5.52 8.07
C ALA A 171 15.13 -6.90 7.39
N PHE A 172 15.17 -7.96 8.22
CA PHE A 172 14.69 -9.29 7.87
C PHE A 172 13.31 -9.52 8.46
N GLU A 173 12.42 -10.15 7.69
CA GLU A 173 11.24 -10.85 8.17
C GLU A 173 11.54 -12.33 8.34
N ILE A 174 10.81 -13.02 9.23
CA ILE A 174 10.98 -14.45 9.52
C ILE A 174 9.65 -15.14 9.28
N GLY A 175 9.52 -15.82 8.13
CA GLY A 175 8.28 -16.40 7.63
C GLY A 175 7.39 -15.38 6.93
N ASN A 176 6.65 -15.85 5.92
CA ASN A 176 5.61 -15.10 5.22
C ASN A 176 4.24 -15.62 5.65
N GLU A 177 3.36 -14.75 6.13
CA GLU A 177 2.00 -15.13 6.56
C GLU A 177 1.97 -16.32 7.54
N PRO A 178 2.72 -16.27 8.65
CA PRO A 178 2.80 -17.40 9.57
C PRO A 178 1.45 -17.75 10.23
N ASP A 179 0.51 -16.83 10.25
CA ASP A 179 -0.88 -17.06 10.66
C ASP A 179 -1.66 -17.98 9.68
N LEU A 180 -1.14 -18.20 8.47
CA LEU A 180 -1.67 -19.15 7.49
C LEU A 180 -0.87 -20.47 7.44
N PHE A 181 0.08 -20.69 8.35
CA PHE A 181 0.86 -21.94 8.41
C PHE A 181 0.07 -23.19 8.82
N PRO A 182 -1.03 -23.09 9.61
CA PRO A 182 -1.85 -24.26 9.90
C PRO A 182 -2.23 -25.02 8.62
N ASN A 183 -2.01 -26.37 8.65
CA ASN A 183 -2.25 -27.27 7.52
C ASN A 183 -1.40 -27.02 6.25
N ARG A 184 -0.45 -26.11 6.29
CA ARG A 184 0.52 -25.86 5.20
C ARG A 184 1.94 -26.26 5.64
N HIS A 185 2.52 -25.50 6.56
CA HIS A 185 3.86 -25.69 7.08
C HIS A 185 3.85 -26.24 8.52
N ARG A 186 2.70 -26.16 9.21
CA ARG A 186 2.51 -26.55 10.60
C ARG A 186 1.26 -27.38 10.78
N ALA A 187 1.13 -28.01 11.95
CA ALA A 187 -0.09 -28.68 12.37
C ALA A 187 -1.26 -27.71 12.48
N ALA A 188 -2.50 -28.22 12.51
CA ALA A 188 -3.72 -27.42 12.47
C ALA A 188 -3.91 -26.51 13.69
N ASP A 189 -3.29 -26.84 14.81
CA ASP A 189 -3.34 -26.14 16.08
C ASP A 189 -2.19 -25.13 16.29
N TYR A 190 -1.38 -24.88 15.27
CA TYR A 190 -0.30 -23.90 15.31
C TYR A 190 -0.84 -22.51 15.68
N SER A 191 -0.24 -21.92 16.68
CA SER A 191 -0.69 -20.71 17.36
C SER A 191 0.32 -19.58 17.30
N TYR A 192 -0.10 -18.36 17.68
CA TYR A 192 0.79 -17.23 17.86
C TYR A 192 1.97 -17.54 18.82
N ALA A 193 1.70 -18.24 19.91
CA ALA A 193 2.74 -18.56 20.89
C ALA A 193 3.86 -19.45 20.30
N GLU A 194 3.50 -20.39 19.42
CA GLU A 194 4.46 -21.24 18.73
C GLU A 194 5.24 -20.44 17.68
N TYR A 195 4.57 -19.59 16.90
CA TYR A 195 5.24 -18.66 16.00
C TYR A 195 6.25 -17.78 16.74
N LEU A 196 5.84 -17.18 17.85
CA LEU A 196 6.71 -16.30 18.65
C LEU A 196 7.97 -17.04 19.15
N ALA A 197 7.81 -18.27 19.58
CA ALA A 197 8.95 -19.11 20.02
C ALA A 197 9.92 -19.40 18.86
N GLU A 198 9.39 -19.72 17.68
CA GLU A 198 10.19 -19.92 16.47
C GLU A 198 10.86 -18.62 16.03
N PHE A 199 10.12 -17.50 15.98
CA PHE A 199 10.64 -16.18 15.62
C PHE A 199 11.83 -15.82 16.55
N ARG A 200 11.67 -15.92 17.86
CA ARG A 200 12.72 -15.64 18.85
C ARG A 200 13.98 -16.48 18.63
N THR A 201 13.79 -17.76 18.36
CA THR A 201 14.90 -18.69 18.07
C THR A 201 15.70 -18.25 16.84
N TYR A 202 15.02 -17.88 15.76
CA TYR A 202 15.66 -17.37 14.53
C TYR A 202 16.30 -16.00 14.76
N ARG A 203 15.59 -15.05 15.36
CA ARG A 203 16.06 -13.71 15.67
C ARG A 203 17.37 -13.75 16.49
N ASP A 204 17.38 -14.51 17.58
CA ASP A 204 18.54 -14.57 18.50
C ASP A 204 19.76 -15.20 17.82
N THR A 205 19.57 -16.26 17.04
CA THR A 205 20.65 -16.91 16.31
C THR A 205 21.18 -16.02 15.18
N LEU A 206 20.28 -15.32 14.46
CA LEU A 206 20.64 -14.38 13.40
C LEU A 206 21.37 -13.16 13.99
N GLY A 207 20.90 -12.62 15.12
CA GLY A 207 21.54 -11.51 15.82
C GLY A 207 22.96 -11.82 16.27
N GLN A 208 23.22 -13.08 16.70
CA GLN A 208 24.56 -13.56 17.00
C GLN A 208 25.43 -13.69 15.73
N ALA A 209 24.85 -14.22 14.65
CA ALA A 209 25.56 -14.46 13.40
C ALA A 209 25.84 -13.19 12.59
N ILE A 210 25.00 -12.16 12.73
CA ILE A 210 25.05 -10.88 11.99
C ILE A 210 24.79 -9.73 12.98
N PRO A 211 25.80 -9.29 13.72
CA PRO A 211 25.64 -8.20 14.70
C PRO A 211 25.07 -6.93 14.08
N GLY A 212 24.07 -6.33 14.76
CA GLY A 212 23.42 -5.08 14.32
C GLY A 212 22.38 -5.25 13.22
N VAL A 213 21.96 -6.48 12.91
CA VAL A 213 20.83 -6.73 12.00
C VAL A 213 19.51 -6.31 12.67
N SER A 214 18.60 -5.77 11.86
CA SER A 214 17.25 -5.39 12.28
C SER A 214 16.23 -6.41 11.80
N PHE A 215 15.14 -6.55 12.55
CA PHE A 215 14.02 -7.43 12.22
C PHE A 215 12.72 -6.66 12.05
N ALA A 216 11.80 -7.25 11.32
CA ALA A 216 10.43 -6.80 11.14
C ALA A 216 9.49 -8.01 11.27
N GLY A 217 8.24 -7.79 11.60
CA GLY A 217 7.26 -8.85 11.75
C GLY A 217 5.94 -8.35 12.36
N PRO A 218 4.96 -9.25 12.54
CA PRO A 218 5.02 -10.70 12.28
C PRO A 218 4.73 -11.09 10.82
N ASP A 219 4.49 -10.15 9.90
CA ASP A 219 4.16 -10.39 8.50
C ASP A 219 2.87 -11.20 8.30
N ALA A 220 1.86 -10.88 9.13
CA ALA A 220 0.60 -11.61 9.19
C ALA A 220 -0.34 -11.23 8.04
N ALA A 221 -1.02 -12.24 7.46
CA ALA A 221 -1.99 -12.08 6.37
C ALA A 221 -3.31 -11.48 6.83
N VAL A 222 -3.92 -12.06 7.86
CA VAL A 222 -5.28 -11.77 8.30
C VAL A 222 -5.43 -11.62 9.82
N ALA A 223 -4.54 -12.23 10.59
CA ALA A 223 -4.61 -12.26 12.05
C ALA A 223 -4.03 -10.96 12.65
N ILE A 224 -4.81 -9.89 12.60
CA ILE A 224 -4.38 -8.60 13.13
C ILE A 224 -4.10 -8.65 14.64
N ASP A 225 -4.71 -9.60 15.35
CA ASP A 225 -4.41 -9.88 16.76
C ASP A 225 -2.95 -10.30 16.97
N TRP A 226 -2.38 -11.07 16.04
CA TRP A 226 -0.97 -11.45 16.10
C TRP A 226 -0.05 -10.23 16.01
N VAL A 227 -0.42 -9.22 15.20
CA VAL A 227 0.37 -7.99 15.10
C VAL A 227 0.33 -7.22 16.42
N ARG A 228 -0.82 -7.17 17.10
CA ARG A 228 -0.97 -6.50 18.39
C ARG A 228 -0.18 -7.21 19.50
N GLU A 229 -0.28 -8.53 19.57
CA GLU A 229 0.47 -9.35 20.51
C GLU A 229 1.97 -9.24 20.26
N PHE A 230 2.40 -9.31 19.00
CA PHE A 230 3.78 -9.17 18.58
C PHE A 230 4.36 -7.78 18.91
N ALA A 231 3.58 -6.72 18.76
CA ALA A 231 3.96 -5.37 19.16
C ALA A 231 4.26 -5.30 20.67
N SER A 232 3.46 -5.99 21.49
CA SER A 232 3.67 -6.08 22.94
C SER A 232 4.90 -6.92 23.31
N ASP A 233 5.10 -8.05 22.63
CA ASP A 233 6.12 -9.04 22.96
C ASP A 233 7.51 -8.68 22.43
N GLU A 234 7.57 -8.12 21.21
CA GLU A 234 8.80 -7.92 20.44
C GLU A 234 9.11 -6.45 20.12
N GLY A 235 8.24 -5.50 20.45
CA GLY A 235 8.36 -4.10 20.06
C GLY A 235 9.75 -3.48 20.29
N SER A 236 10.42 -3.81 21.40
CA SER A 236 11.78 -3.33 21.69
C SER A 236 12.89 -3.99 20.86
N GLN A 237 12.60 -5.06 20.14
CA GLN A 237 13.56 -5.91 19.41
C GLN A 237 13.43 -5.81 17.90
N ILE A 238 12.42 -5.10 17.41
CA ILE A 238 12.09 -4.98 15.98
C ILE A 238 12.11 -3.54 15.52
N ARG A 239 12.28 -3.35 14.23
CA ARG A 239 12.29 -2.04 13.58
C ARG A 239 10.94 -1.64 13.01
N LEU A 240 10.15 -2.62 12.58
CA LEU A 240 8.86 -2.43 11.93
C LEU A 240 7.88 -3.52 12.36
N LEU A 241 6.64 -3.13 12.62
CA LEU A 241 5.51 -4.03 12.60
C LEU A 241 5.07 -4.21 11.15
N THR A 242 4.86 -5.46 10.72
CA THR A 242 4.47 -5.78 9.36
C THR A 242 3.18 -6.59 9.30
N ALA A 243 2.36 -6.30 8.30
CA ALA A 243 1.11 -6.98 8.01
C ALA A 243 0.82 -6.91 6.52
N HIS A 244 -0.09 -7.76 6.06
CA HIS A 244 -0.59 -7.76 4.69
C HIS A 244 -2.03 -7.22 4.63
N TYR A 245 -2.42 -6.78 3.45
CA TYR A 245 -3.80 -6.40 3.17
C TYR A 245 -4.13 -6.57 1.70
N TYR A 246 -5.21 -7.25 1.43
CA TYR A 246 -5.88 -7.30 0.13
C TYR A 246 -7.37 -7.01 0.30
N ARG A 247 -7.93 -6.28 -0.67
CA ARG A 247 -9.36 -5.97 -0.62
C ARG A 247 -10.21 -7.24 -0.60
N ASP A 248 -9.90 -8.20 -1.48
CA ASP A 248 -10.53 -9.53 -1.52
C ASP A 248 -9.74 -10.48 -2.44
N GLY A 249 -10.30 -11.65 -2.74
CA GLY A 249 -9.72 -12.61 -3.68
C GLY A 249 -10.14 -12.38 -5.12
N ALA A 250 -9.20 -12.47 -6.06
CA ALA A 250 -9.44 -12.26 -7.49
C ALA A 250 -10.53 -13.16 -8.10
N MET A 251 -10.73 -14.35 -7.52
CA MET A 251 -11.74 -15.32 -8.02
C MET A 251 -13.17 -15.01 -7.58
N LYS A 252 -13.35 -14.08 -6.63
CA LYS A 252 -14.71 -13.74 -6.17
C LYS A 252 -15.49 -12.98 -7.25
N PRO A 253 -16.79 -13.29 -7.43
CA PRO A 253 -17.65 -12.55 -8.36
C PRO A 253 -17.79 -11.07 -8.01
N THR A 254 -17.71 -10.74 -6.71
CA THR A 254 -17.79 -9.38 -6.17
C THR A 254 -16.57 -8.53 -6.46
N SER A 255 -15.43 -9.12 -6.87
CA SER A 255 -14.23 -8.37 -7.23
C SER A 255 -14.42 -7.67 -8.57
N THR A 256 -14.95 -6.46 -8.55
CA THR A 256 -15.34 -5.64 -9.71
C THR A 256 -14.70 -4.24 -9.62
N ILE A 257 -14.77 -3.47 -10.72
CA ILE A 257 -14.36 -2.05 -10.70
C ILE A 257 -15.22 -1.26 -9.72
N ASP A 258 -16.53 -1.50 -9.70
CA ASP A 258 -17.43 -0.83 -8.76
C ASP A 258 -17.01 -1.08 -7.32
N GLU A 259 -16.78 -2.34 -6.96
CA GLU A 259 -16.26 -2.71 -5.63
C GLU A 259 -14.93 -1.99 -5.33
N LEU A 260 -14.02 -1.93 -6.31
CA LEU A 260 -12.72 -1.28 -6.14
C LEU A 260 -12.84 0.23 -5.90
N MET A 261 -13.86 0.88 -6.46
CA MET A 261 -14.10 2.33 -6.31
C MET A 261 -14.82 2.70 -5.01
N HIS A 262 -15.35 1.74 -4.26
CA HIS A 262 -15.99 1.99 -2.95
C HIS A 262 -15.02 1.81 -1.79
N GLU A 263 -15.37 2.34 -0.63
CA GLU A 263 -14.59 2.15 0.60
C GLU A 263 -14.68 0.70 1.10
N ASP A 264 -13.58 0.19 1.66
CA ASP A 264 -13.59 -1.07 2.40
C ASP A 264 -13.62 -0.78 3.92
N PRO A 265 -14.74 -1.07 4.59
CA PRO A 265 -14.84 -0.89 6.05
C PRO A 265 -13.81 -1.71 6.83
N ARG A 266 -13.34 -2.86 6.29
CA ARG A 266 -12.30 -3.69 6.91
C ARG A 266 -10.98 -2.96 6.95
N LEU A 267 -10.61 -2.23 5.87
CA LEU A 267 -9.38 -1.44 5.83
C LEU A 267 -9.33 -0.44 6.98
N ALA A 268 -10.42 0.31 7.18
CA ALA A 268 -10.48 1.30 8.26
C ALA A 268 -10.31 0.66 9.65
N THR A 269 -10.87 -0.54 9.86
CA THR A 269 -10.69 -1.30 11.09
C THR A 269 -9.26 -1.79 11.24
N THR A 270 -8.69 -2.42 10.21
CA THR A 270 -7.30 -2.89 10.19
C THR A 270 -6.32 -1.77 10.51
N LEU A 271 -6.46 -0.61 9.86
CA LEU A 271 -5.55 0.52 10.07
C LEU A 271 -5.66 1.09 11.49
N ARG A 272 -6.85 1.12 12.07
CA ARG A 272 -7.03 1.55 13.46
C ARG A 272 -6.31 0.61 14.45
N GLU A 273 -6.44 -0.71 14.25
CA GLU A 273 -5.76 -1.70 15.10
C GLU A 273 -4.24 -1.66 14.94
N LEU A 274 -3.74 -1.57 13.70
CA LEU A 274 -2.30 -1.43 13.41
C LEU A 274 -1.74 -0.15 14.02
N ARG A 275 -2.46 0.96 13.91
CA ARG A 275 -2.07 2.23 14.53
C ARG A 275 -2.01 2.12 16.05
N ALA A 276 -3.00 1.49 16.69
CA ALA A 276 -3.01 1.29 18.12
C ALA A 276 -1.83 0.40 18.59
N ALA A 277 -1.50 -0.66 17.83
CA ALA A 277 -0.34 -1.50 18.10
C ALA A 277 0.98 -0.71 17.98
N ALA A 278 1.11 0.11 16.94
CA ALA A 278 2.28 0.97 16.73
C ALA A 278 2.43 2.02 17.85
N ASP A 279 1.35 2.69 18.22
CA ASP A 279 1.35 3.72 19.26
C ASP A 279 1.70 3.12 20.65
N SER A 280 1.23 1.90 20.93
CA SER A 280 1.50 1.22 22.21
C SER A 280 2.94 0.72 22.34
N SER A 281 3.56 0.28 21.26
CA SER A 281 4.93 -0.25 21.24
C SER A 281 6.00 0.81 20.89
N GLY A 282 5.60 1.93 20.33
CA GLY A 282 6.51 2.93 19.77
C GLY A 282 7.18 2.49 18.46
N VAL A 283 6.73 1.38 17.84
CA VAL A 283 7.28 0.83 16.61
C VAL A 283 6.37 1.16 15.43
N PRO A 284 6.88 1.77 14.35
CA PRO A 284 6.07 2.08 13.19
C PRO A 284 5.59 0.80 12.48
N TYR A 285 4.42 0.87 11.82
CA TYR A 285 3.89 -0.25 11.05
C TYR A 285 3.96 0.02 9.54
N ARG A 286 4.13 -1.06 8.77
CA ARG A 286 4.18 -1.07 7.30
C ARG A 286 3.32 -2.20 6.75
N LEU A 287 2.58 -1.96 5.67
CA LEU A 287 1.98 -3.06 4.91
C LEU A 287 3.03 -3.60 3.93
N CYS A 288 3.67 -4.71 4.31
CA CYS A 288 4.77 -5.28 3.55
C CYS A 288 4.34 -6.05 2.30
N GLU A 289 3.08 -6.46 2.23
CA GLU A 289 2.47 -7.04 1.04
C GLU A 289 1.02 -6.57 0.92
N THR A 290 0.70 -5.98 -0.22
CA THR A 290 -0.66 -5.51 -0.50
C THR A 290 -0.88 -5.28 -1.98
N ASN A 291 -2.11 -5.45 -2.42
CA ASN A 291 -2.62 -4.98 -3.70
C ASN A 291 -4.15 -5.05 -3.71
N SER A 292 -4.79 -4.84 -4.85
CA SER A 292 -6.25 -4.84 -5.00
C SER A 292 -6.89 -6.16 -4.58
N PHE A 293 -6.62 -7.26 -5.29
CA PHE A 293 -7.22 -8.57 -5.04
C PHE A 293 -6.15 -9.66 -5.03
N TYR A 294 -6.02 -10.42 -3.91
CA TYR A 294 -5.02 -11.49 -3.82
C TYR A 294 -5.25 -12.58 -4.89
N GLY A 295 -4.18 -13.34 -5.20
CA GLY A 295 -4.19 -14.35 -6.26
C GLY A 295 -3.90 -13.74 -7.63
N GLY A 296 -3.04 -12.72 -7.69
CA GLY A 296 -2.54 -12.13 -8.93
C GLY A 296 -3.41 -11.03 -9.54
N GLY A 297 -4.44 -10.57 -8.83
CA GLY A 297 -5.35 -9.54 -9.33
C GLY A 297 -6.45 -10.08 -10.24
N LYS A 298 -7.52 -9.31 -10.35
CA LYS A 298 -8.67 -9.63 -11.21
C LYS A 298 -8.47 -9.06 -12.61
N PRO A 299 -8.35 -9.89 -13.65
CA PRO A 299 -8.29 -9.39 -15.04
C PRO A 299 -9.45 -8.47 -15.38
N ARG A 300 -9.19 -7.38 -16.10
CA ARG A 300 -10.15 -6.31 -16.45
C ARG A 300 -10.69 -5.49 -15.28
N VAL A 301 -10.05 -5.62 -14.12
CA VAL A 301 -10.27 -4.79 -12.92
C VAL A 301 -8.92 -4.26 -12.43
N SER A 302 -8.05 -5.16 -11.96
CA SER A 302 -6.75 -4.80 -11.39
C SER A 302 -5.75 -4.28 -12.43
N ASP A 303 -5.94 -4.61 -13.70
CA ASP A 303 -5.12 -4.21 -14.85
C ASP A 303 -5.71 -3.03 -15.64
N THR A 304 -6.54 -2.21 -15.00
CA THR A 304 -7.24 -1.09 -15.63
C THR A 304 -6.97 0.24 -14.93
N PHE A 305 -7.41 1.34 -15.54
CA PHE A 305 -7.28 2.67 -14.98
C PHE A 305 -7.98 2.83 -13.61
N ALA A 306 -9.01 2.01 -13.36
CA ALA A 306 -9.62 1.96 -12.03
C ALA A 306 -8.59 1.61 -10.95
N ALA A 307 -7.64 0.70 -11.22
CA ALA A 307 -6.57 0.38 -10.27
C ALA A 307 -5.63 1.58 -10.01
N ALA A 308 -5.39 2.44 -11.01
CA ALA A 308 -4.61 3.67 -10.81
C ALA A 308 -5.30 4.64 -9.84
N LEU A 309 -6.61 4.83 -9.97
CA LEU A 309 -7.37 5.70 -9.07
C LEU A 309 -7.53 5.07 -7.68
N TRP A 310 -7.72 3.75 -7.61
CA TRP A 310 -7.77 3.01 -6.37
C TRP A 310 -6.46 3.11 -5.59
N VAL A 311 -5.32 2.82 -6.21
CA VAL A 311 -4.03 2.83 -5.49
C VAL A 311 -3.66 4.23 -5.01
N LEU A 312 -4.00 5.27 -5.77
CA LEU A 312 -3.78 6.65 -5.35
C LEU A 312 -4.57 6.98 -4.06
N ASP A 313 -5.86 6.62 -4.01
CA ASP A 313 -6.71 6.77 -2.81
C ASP A 313 -6.20 5.90 -1.65
N PHE A 314 -5.85 4.65 -1.94
CA PHE A 314 -5.35 3.68 -0.97
C PHE A 314 -4.07 4.17 -0.28
N LEU A 315 -3.09 4.64 -1.05
CA LEU A 315 -1.82 5.14 -0.51
C LEU A 315 -2.03 6.36 0.40
N PHE A 316 -2.91 7.28 0.03
CA PHE A 316 -3.27 8.41 0.90
C PHE A 316 -4.04 7.99 2.14
N THR A 317 -4.92 7.00 2.03
CA THR A 317 -5.64 6.42 3.17
C THR A 317 -4.67 5.81 4.18
N LEU A 318 -3.70 5.02 3.71
CA LEU A 318 -2.65 4.44 4.57
C LEU A 318 -1.79 5.53 5.22
N ALA A 319 -1.33 6.49 4.45
CA ALA A 319 -0.50 7.58 4.94
C ALA A 319 -1.25 8.43 5.99
N SER A 320 -2.53 8.72 5.77
CA SER A 320 -3.39 9.46 6.72
C SER A 320 -3.60 8.70 8.03
N ALA A 321 -3.59 7.37 7.98
CA ALA A 321 -3.65 6.51 9.17
C ALA A 321 -2.30 6.38 9.91
N GLY A 322 -1.24 7.03 9.43
CA GLY A 322 0.09 6.99 10.04
C GLY A 322 0.90 5.73 9.73
N CYS A 323 0.56 5.02 8.64
CA CYS A 323 1.37 3.94 8.12
C CYS A 323 2.76 4.47 7.72
N ALA A 324 3.82 3.74 8.06
CA ALA A 324 5.19 4.13 7.72
C ALA A 324 5.55 3.80 6.27
N GLY A 325 4.76 3.01 5.58
CA GLY A 325 4.97 2.69 4.19
C GLY A 325 4.23 1.45 3.72
N VAL A 326 4.39 1.15 2.45
CA VAL A 326 3.66 0.07 1.78
C VAL A 326 4.56 -0.61 0.75
N ASN A 327 4.37 -1.92 0.55
CA ASN A 327 4.95 -2.65 -0.57
C ASN A 327 3.81 -3.19 -1.44
N ILE A 328 3.64 -2.58 -2.62
CA ILE A 328 2.67 -3.05 -3.60
C ILE A 328 3.22 -4.30 -4.27
N GLU A 329 2.51 -5.41 -4.13
CA GLU A 329 2.92 -6.70 -4.69
C GLU A 329 2.86 -6.65 -6.22
N THR A 330 3.95 -7.11 -6.86
CA THR A 330 4.11 -6.95 -8.31
C THR A 330 3.66 -8.18 -9.10
N GLY A 331 3.91 -9.38 -8.62
CA GLY A 331 3.69 -10.60 -9.40
C GLY A 331 4.45 -10.64 -10.74
N VAL A 332 5.48 -9.81 -10.91
CA VAL A 332 6.32 -9.73 -12.11
C VAL A 332 7.31 -10.90 -12.17
N ASN A 333 7.71 -11.28 -13.38
CA ASN A 333 8.75 -12.31 -13.62
C ASN A 333 8.43 -13.70 -13.02
N GLN A 334 7.16 -14.03 -12.83
CA GLN A 334 6.72 -15.36 -12.40
C GLN A 334 6.52 -16.27 -13.62
N LEU A 335 7.12 -17.48 -13.60
CA LEU A 335 7.01 -18.41 -14.71
C LEU A 335 5.58 -18.97 -14.84
N GLY A 336 5.01 -18.83 -16.04
CA GLY A 336 3.67 -19.36 -16.34
C GLY A 336 2.54 -18.66 -15.62
N PHE A 337 2.80 -17.47 -15.04
CA PHE A 337 1.79 -16.68 -14.35
C PHE A 337 1.98 -15.20 -14.64
N ILE A 338 1.00 -14.59 -15.28
CA ILE A 338 0.95 -13.14 -15.53
C ILE A 338 -0.03 -12.52 -14.55
N SER A 339 0.49 -11.69 -13.67
CA SER A 339 -0.31 -10.96 -12.69
C SER A 339 -1.09 -9.84 -13.36
N SER A 340 -2.36 -9.68 -12.97
CA SER A 340 -3.19 -8.55 -13.41
C SER A 340 -3.04 -7.31 -12.53
N TYR A 341 -2.46 -7.41 -11.35
CA TYR A 341 -2.28 -6.27 -10.44
C TYR A 341 -0.87 -5.66 -10.46
N SER A 342 0.05 -6.22 -11.26
CA SER A 342 1.43 -5.71 -11.24
C SER A 342 1.50 -4.25 -11.71
N PRO A 343 2.06 -3.32 -10.91
CA PRO A 343 2.27 -1.94 -11.36
C PRO A 343 3.32 -1.85 -12.47
N ILE A 344 4.26 -2.79 -12.52
CA ILE A 344 5.21 -2.94 -13.63
C ILE A 344 4.88 -4.26 -14.31
N GLY A 345 4.36 -4.18 -15.55
CA GLY A 345 4.05 -5.35 -16.36
C GLY A 345 5.29 -5.94 -17.02
N ASP A 346 5.22 -7.23 -17.37
CA ASP A 346 6.21 -7.94 -18.16
C ASP A 346 5.56 -8.89 -19.19
N ASP A 347 6.36 -9.37 -20.13
CA ASP A 347 5.95 -10.35 -21.14
C ASP A 347 6.69 -11.69 -21.00
N GLU A 348 7.32 -11.96 -19.88
CA GLU A 348 8.20 -13.13 -19.61
C GLU A 348 9.43 -13.22 -20.56
N LYS A 349 9.63 -12.20 -21.42
CA LYS A 349 10.76 -12.13 -22.38
C LYS A 349 11.75 -11.04 -22.04
N GLY A 350 11.60 -10.40 -20.88
CA GLY A 350 12.47 -9.33 -20.40
C GLY A 350 12.07 -7.93 -20.87
N HIS A 351 10.86 -7.74 -21.39
CA HIS A 351 10.32 -6.40 -21.65
C HIS A 351 9.43 -5.98 -20.49
N TYR A 352 9.62 -4.75 -20.03
CA TYR A 352 8.92 -4.19 -18.89
C TYR A 352 8.26 -2.87 -19.26
N TRP A 353 7.10 -2.58 -18.67
CA TRP A 353 6.38 -1.32 -18.90
C TRP A 353 5.58 -0.90 -17.67
N ALA A 354 5.24 0.38 -17.57
CA ALA A 354 4.30 0.88 -16.57
C ALA A 354 2.89 0.39 -16.89
N ALA A 355 2.32 -0.42 -16.00
CA ALA A 355 0.91 -0.82 -16.06
C ALA A 355 0.00 0.27 -15.47
N PRO A 356 -1.34 0.17 -15.58
CA PRO A 356 -2.25 1.23 -15.12
C PRO A 356 -2.02 1.66 -13.67
N GLU A 357 -1.87 0.72 -12.74
CA GLU A 357 -1.64 1.00 -11.31
C GLU A 357 -0.41 1.87 -11.07
N TYR A 358 0.65 1.70 -11.85
CA TYR A 358 1.88 2.49 -11.74
C TYR A 358 1.62 4.00 -11.81
N TYR A 359 0.68 4.44 -12.65
CA TYR A 359 0.35 5.86 -12.79
C TYR A 359 -0.27 6.45 -11.52
N GLY A 360 -1.06 5.67 -10.79
CA GLY A 360 -1.59 6.07 -9.48
C GLY A 360 -0.49 6.17 -8.43
N MET A 361 0.45 5.22 -8.41
CA MET A 361 1.63 5.27 -7.55
C MET A 361 2.50 6.49 -7.86
N LEU A 362 2.75 6.78 -9.14
CA LEU A 362 3.50 7.96 -9.56
C LEU A 362 2.77 9.26 -9.17
N ALA A 363 1.46 9.33 -9.35
CA ALA A 363 0.66 10.48 -8.92
C ALA A 363 0.76 10.71 -7.41
N PHE A 364 0.74 9.63 -6.61
CA PHE A 364 1.00 9.72 -5.17
C PHE A 364 2.39 10.29 -4.89
N THR A 365 3.45 9.77 -5.48
CA THR A 365 4.82 10.23 -5.18
C THR A 365 5.06 11.67 -5.61
N LEU A 366 4.39 12.13 -6.67
CA LEU A 366 4.42 13.53 -7.11
C LEU A 366 3.66 14.48 -6.19
N SER A 367 2.66 13.99 -5.47
CA SER A 367 1.85 14.80 -4.56
C SER A 367 2.23 14.61 -3.09
N ALA A 368 2.78 13.45 -2.73
CA ALA A 368 3.23 13.14 -1.38
C ALA A 368 4.51 13.92 -1.01
N GLY A 369 4.85 13.80 0.25
CA GLY A 369 6.02 14.43 0.86
C GLY A 369 5.63 15.48 1.90
N GLY A 370 6.30 15.44 3.06
CA GLY A 370 5.98 16.32 4.18
C GLY A 370 4.77 15.86 4.99
N GLN A 371 3.85 16.77 5.27
CA GLN A 371 2.75 16.54 6.19
C GLN A 371 1.41 16.46 5.46
N ILE A 372 0.56 15.52 5.85
CA ILE A 372 -0.84 15.50 5.45
C ILE A 372 -1.59 16.49 6.35
N LEU A 373 -2.29 17.43 5.74
CA LEU A 373 -3.10 18.43 6.44
C LEU A 373 -4.53 17.94 6.64
N GLU A 374 -5.18 18.39 7.70
CA GLU A 374 -6.60 18.18 7.86
C GLU A 374 -7.36 18.85 6.72
N SER A 375 -8.16 18.08 6.01
CA SER A 375 -8.99 18.57 4.92
C SER A 375 -10.43 18.07 5.08
N VAL A 376 -11.38 18.95 4.80
CA VAL A 376 -12.80 18.63 4.82
C VAL A 376 -13.34 18.81 3.41
N ILE A 377 -13.97 17.76 2.92
CA ILE A 377 -14.64 17.76 1.63
C ILE A 377 -16.15 17.68 1.80
N ASP A 378 -16.87 18.61 1.21
CA ASP A 378 -18.29 18.50 0.95
C ASP A 378 -18.48 18.14 -0.52
N ALA A 379 -18.68 16.85 -0.76
CA ALA A 379 -18.75 16.29 -2.10
C ALA A 379 -20.18 16.25 -2.68
N ASP A 380 -21.17 16.78 -1.95
CA ASP A 380 -22.57 16.80 -2.38
C ASP A 380 -23.11 15.41 -2.79
N GLY A 381 -22.75 14.38 -2.02
CA GLY A 381 -23.13 12.99 -2.25
C GLY A 381 -22.34 12.25 -3.36
N ARG A 382 -21.35 12.90 -3.99
CA ARG A 382 -20.52 12.31 -5.04
C ARG A 382 -19.38 11.48 -4.45
N ASN A 383 -18.92 10.50 -5.18
CA ASN A 383 -17.75 9.68 -4.82
C ASN A 383 -16.44 10.40 -5.22
N VAL A 384 -16.14 11.50 -4.52
CA VAL A 384 -14.91 12.29 -4.70
C VAL A 384 -14.10 12.31 -3.42
N LYS A 385 -12.79 12.11 -3.53
CA LYS A 385 -11.82 12.18 -2.42
C LYS A 385 -10.91 13.39 -2.56
N ALA A 386 -10.43 13.90 -1.42
CA ALA A 386 -9.49 15.01 -1.36
C ALA A 386 -8.45 14.76 -0.27
N TYR A 387 -7.17 14.97 -0.60
CA TYR A 387 -6.04 14.87 0.31
C TYR A 387 -5.14 16.10 0.12
N ALA A 388 -4.80 16.78 1.21
CA ALA A 388 -3.91 17.93 1.17
C ALA A 388 -2.57 17.57 1.81
N THR A 389 -1.47 17.83 1.11
CA THR A 389 -0.11 17.66 1.64
C THR A 389 0.61 19.00 1.65
N LYS A 390 1.33 19.27 2.73
CA LYS A 390 2.22 20.42 2.85
C LYS A 390 3.66 19.96 2.68
N ARG A 391 4.27 20.44 1.61
CA ARG A 391 5.70 20.24 1.33
C ARG A 391 6.53 21.37 1.98
N ASN A 392 7.83 21.24 1.87
CA ASN A 392 8.73 22.32 2.26
C ASN A 392 8.42 23.60 1.45
N ASN A 393 8.67 24.79 2.05
CA ASN A 393 8.59 26.10 1.37
C ASN A 393 7.17 26.58 1.00
N ASN A 394 6.16 26.33 1.84
CA ASN A 394 4.80 26.83 1.61
C ASN A 394 4.11 26.27 0.35
N GLU A 395 4.57 25.16 -0.18
CA GLU A 395 3.91 24.46 -1.25
C GLU A 395 2.88 23.47 -0.68
N ILE A 396 1.64 23.58 -1.16
CA ILE A 396 0.56 22.65 -0.86
C ILE A 396 0.15 21.94 -2.13
N VAL A 397 0.03 20.61 -2.06
CA VAL A 397 -0.56 19.83 -3.11
C VAL A 397 -1.88 19.25 -2.63
N LEU A 398 -2.97 19.61 -3.32
CA LEU A 398 -4.28 19.04 -3.09
C LEU A 398 -4.53 17.98 -4.16
N THR A 399 -4.59 16.72 -3.74
CA THR A 399 -4.93 15.59 -4.61
C THR A 399 -6.42 15.33 -4.54
N LEU A 400 -7.08 15.39 -5.68
CA LEU A 400 -8.51 15.14 -5.85
C LEU A 400 -8.72 13.92 -6.73
N ILE A 401 -9.63 13.04 -6.35
CA ILE A 401 -9.92 11.80 -7.07
C ILE A 401 -11.43 11.72 -7.29
N ASN A 402 -11.88 11.79 -8.53
CA ASN A 402 -13.29 11.59 -8.90
C ASN A 402 -13.48 10.14 -9.32
N ARG A 403 -14.16 9.37 -8.48
CA ARG A 403 -14.45 7.95 -8.67
C ARG A 403 -15.84 7.70 -9.26
N GLU A 404 -16.50 8.76 -9.76
CA GLU A 404 -17.75 8.65 -10.53
C GLU A 404 -17.49 8.15 -11.95
N THR A 405 -18.38 7.32 -12.48
CA THR A 405 -18.24 6.76 -13.83
C THR A 405 -18.57 7.75 -14.95
N ALA A 406 -19.51 8.67 -14.70
CA ALA A 406 -20.07 9.55 -15.71
C ALA A 406 -20.30 11.00 -15.26
N SER A 407 -20.12 11.30 -13.96
CA SER A 407 -20.46 12.61 -13.40
C SER A 407 -19.21 13.44 -13.12
N ASP A 408 -19.02 14.49 -13.91
CA ASP A 408 -18.00 15.49 -13.61
C ASP A 408 -18.32 16.23 -12.31
N ALA A 409 -17.27 16.65 -11.62
CA ALA A 409 -17.39 17.53 -10.46
C ALA A 409 -16.87 18.95 -10.78
N THR A 410 -17.53 19.96 -10.25
CA THR A 410 -17.00 21.31 -10.20
C THR A 410 -16.39 21.52 -8.82
N VAL A 411 -15.05 21.57 -8.75
CA VAL A 411 -14.32 21.78 -7.50
C VAL A 411 -14.27 23.27 -7.17
N VAL A 412 -14.57 23.60 -5.92
CA VAL A 412 -14.46 24.98 -5.38
C VAL A 412 -13.57 24.94 -4.15
N LEU A 413 -12.47 25.67 -4.18
CA LEU A 413 -11.56 25.80 -3.03
C LEU A 413 -11.95 27.03 -2.19
N ASP A 414 -12.01 26.83 -0.87
CA ASP A 414 -12.26 27.90 0.08
C ASP A 414 -10.99 28.75 0.26
N ARG A 415 -11.00 29.96 -0.25
CA ARG A 415 -9.86 30.89 -0.15
C ARG A 415 -9.56 31.36 1.27
N ASN A 416 -10.52 31.31 2.17
CA ASN A 416 -10.26 31.71 3.56
C ASN A 416 -9.34 30.65 4.24
N SER A 417 -9.40 29.39 3.77
CA SER A 417 -8.52 28.33 4.23
C SER A 417 -7.24 28.19 3.39
N LEU A 418 -7.24 28.68 2.13
CA LEU A 418 -6.11 28.54 1.19
C LEU A 418 -5.81 29.89 0.50
N PRO A 419 -4.89 30.71 1.02
CA PRO A 419 -4.50 31.98 0.44
C PRO A 419 -3.58 31.80 -0.80
N VAL A 420 -4.08 31.12 -1.83
CA VAL A 420 -3.33 30.77 -3.04
C VAL A 420 -3.00 32.01 -3.87
N ARG A 421 -1.73 32.18 -4.21
CA ARG A 421 -1.22 33.19 -5.11
C ARG A 421 -1.21 32.73 -6.56
N GLU A 422 -0.65 31.55 -6.77
CA GLU A 422 -0.56 30.87 -8.05
C GLU A 422 -0.55 29.36 -7.88
N GLY A 423 -0.84 28.62 -8.92
CA GLY A 423 -0.81 27.16 -8.88
C GLY A 423 -0.91 26.53 -10.26
N SER A 424 -0.84 25.22 -10.26
CA SER A 424 -1.01 24.42 -11.46
C SER A 424 -1.79 23.14 -11.17
N ILE A 425 -2.40 22.57 -12.20
CA ILE A 425 -3.10 21.29 -12.13
C ILE A 425 -2.40 20.29 -13.05
N THR A 426 -1.98 19.17 -12.49
CA THR A 426 -1.49 18.00 -13.22
C THR A 426 -2.57 16.93 -13.16
N ARG A 427 -3.07 16.48 -14.31
CA ARG A 427 -4.19 15.55 -14.39
C ARG A 427 -3.73 14.12 -14.62
N LEU A 428 -4.36 13.18 -13.93
CA LEU A 428 -4.27 11.75 -14.19
C LEU A 428 -5.56 11.32 -14.88
N GLU A 429 -5.46 10.89 -16.13
CA GLU A 429 -6.60 10.71 -17.02
C GLU A 429 -6.43 9.47 -17.93
N ALA A 430 -7.57 8.89 -18.28
CA ALA A 430 -7.73 7.90 -19.35
C ALA A 430 -9.12 8.04 -19.97
N SER A 431 -9.44 7.27 -21.00
CA SER A 431 -10.74 7.32 -21.67
C SER A 431 -11.89 6.77 -20.82
N SER A 432 -11.61 5.83 -19.92
CA SER A 432 -12.59 5.25 -18.97
C SER A 432 -11.87 4.48 -17.84
N PHE A 433 -12.62 4.00 -16.85
CA PHE A 433 -12.09 3.11 -15.81
C PHE A 433 -11.47 1.82 -16.37
N GLU A 434 -12.03 1.28 -17.44
CA GLU A 434 -11.61 0.01 -18.06
C GLU A 434 -10.34 0.14 -18.91
N SER A 435 -9.84 1.36 -19.10
CA SER A 435 -8.66 1.62 -19.95
C SER A 435 -7.42 0.90 -19.43
N LYS A 436 -6.78 0.10 -20.27
CA LYS A 436 -5.52 -0.59 -19.99
C LYS A 436 -4.31 0.13 -20.59
N SER A 437 -4.55 1.12 -21.44
CA SER A 437 -3.54 1.91 -22.14
C SER A 437 -4.07 3.32 -22.42
N GLY A 438 -3.22 4.20 -22.95
CA GLY A 438 -3.61 5.58 -23.18
C GLY A 438 -3.77 6.41 -21.91
N ILE A 439 -3.25 5.91 -20.78
CA ILE A 439 -3.25 6.61 -19.50
C ILE A 439 -2.18 7.70 -19.54
N THR A 440 -2.53 8.88 -19.07
CA THR A 440 -1.60 10.01 -19.00
C THR A 440 -1.61 10.65 -17.62
N LEU A 441 -0.43 11.12 -17.21
CA LEU A 441 -0.26 12.00 -16.06
C LEU A 441 0.39 13.29 -16.54
N GLY A 442 -0.28 14.44 -16.38
CA GLY A 442 0.16 15.70 -16.96
C GLY A 442 0.30 15.65 -18.48
N GLY A 443 -0.66 15.00 -19.16
CA GLY A 443 -0.67 14.83 -20.61
C GLY A 443 0.40 13.90 -21.19
N ALA A 444 1.19 13.22 -20.36
CA ALA A 444 2.26 12.32 -20.79
C ALA A 444 2.07 10.89 -20.26
N GLY A 445 2.34 9.90 -21.10
CA GLY A 445 2.54 8.51 -20.68
C GLY A 445 3.99 8.26 -20.22
N ILE A 446 4.21 7.12 -19.58
CA ILE A 446 5.56 6.61 -19.32
C ILE A 446 6.18 6.19 -20.65
N THR A 447 7.40 6.58 -20.89
CA THR A 447 8.15 6.25 -22.11
C THR A 447 8.67 4.80 -22.06
N ARG A 448 9.06 4.25 -23.21
CA ARG A 448 9.56 2.87 -23.30
C ARG A 448 10.81 2.59 -22.48
N ASP A 449 11.58 3.62 -22.17
CA ASP A 449 12.76 3.52 -21.29
C ASP A 449 12.44 3.66 -19.81
N GLY A 450 11.15 3.79 -19.45
CA GLY A 450 10.67 3.91 -18.08
C GLY A 450 10.68 5.33 -17.50
N SER A 451 11.03 6.34 -18.31
CA SER A 451 11.05 7.73 -17.86
C SER A 451 9.68 8.41 -18.00
N TRP A 452 9.49 9.48 -17.23
CA TRP A 452 8.30 10.33 -17.29
C TRP A 452 8.65 11.80 -17.15
N LYS A 453 7.95 12.63 -17.92
CA LYS A 453 8.01 14.09 -17.80
C LYS A 453 6.64 14.66 -18.17
N SER A 454 6.10 15.52 -17.31
CA SER A 454 4.85 16.22 -17.61
C SER A 454 4.99 17.06 -18.88
N MET A 455 3.99 16.95 -19.75
CA MET A 455 3.87 17.75 -20.97
C MET A 455 2.87 18.88 -20.84
N GLN A 456 1.97 18.80 -19.85
CA GLN A 456 0.90 19.77 -19.63
C GLN A 456 0.79 20.09 -18.14
N ASN A 457 0.86 21.39 -17.81
CA ASN A 457 0.50 21.92 -16.52
C ASN A 457 -0.56 23.01 -16.76
N GLU A 458 -1.80 22.70 -16.43
CA GLU A 458 -2.90 23.67 -16.49
C GLU A 458 -2.67 24.71 -15.39
N ARG A 459 -2.65 25.99 -15.78
CA ARG A 459 -2.45 27.07 -14.80
C ARG A 459 -3.71 27.30 -13.96
N LEU A 460 -3.56 27.30 -12.66
CA LEU A 460 -4.63 27.60 -11.72
C LEU A 460 -4.70 29.12 -11.52
N ILE A 461 -5.76 29.74 -12.02
CA ILE A 461 -5.95 31.19 -11.93
C ILE A 461 -7.20 31.50 -11.10
N PRO A 462 -7.07 32.23 -9.97
CA PRO A 462 -8.23 32.70 -9.23
C PRO A 462 -9.05 33.72 -10.06
N ILE A 463 -10.35 33.45 -10.25
CA ILE A 463 -11.28 34.34 -10.95
C ILE A 463 -12.21 34.97 -9.90
N ASN A 464 -12.29 36.31 -9.83
CA ASN A 464 -13.11 37.05 -8.85
C ASN A 464 -12.92 36.54 -7.41
N GLY A 465 -11.68 36.23 -7.07
CA GLY A 465 -11.37 35.72 -5.74
C GLY A 465 -11.79 34.26 -5.46
N LYS A 466 -12.28 33.51 -6.42
CA LYS A 466 -12.64 32.10 -6.28
C LYS A 466 -11.70 31.22 -7.11
N ILE A 467 -11.34 30.07 -6.57
CA ILE A 467 -10.64 29.02 -7.31
C ILE A 467 -11.66 27.94 -7.61
N GLN A 468 -11.94 27.77 -8.90
CA GLN A 468 -12.91 26.79 -9.37
C GLN A 468 -12.41 26.15 -10.65
N PHE A 469 -12.51 24.81 -10.72
CA PHE A 469 -12.15 24.05 -11.91
C PHE A 469 -12.98 22.78 -12.05
N ARG A 470 -13.01 22.20 -13.26
CA ARG A 470 -13.67 20.94 -13.53
C ARG A 470 -12.75 19.77 -13.15
N LEU A 471 -13.30 18.77 -12.49
CA LEU A 471 -12.69 17.46 -12.24
C LEU A 471 -13.52 16.42 -12.97
N PRO A 472 -13.07 15.92 -14.14
CA PRO A 472 -13.82 14.96 -14.94
C PRO A 472 -14.15 13.69 -14.17
N ALA A 473 -15.21 12.99 -14.58
CA ALA A 473 -15.48 11.63 -14.14
C ALA A 473 -14.27 10.74 -14.40
N ALA A 474 -14.07 9.70 -13.61
CA ALA A 474 -12.98 8.75 -13.74
C ALA A 474 -11.61 9.44 -13.94
N SER A 475 -11.25 10.39 -13.06
CA SER A 475 -9.97 11.11 -13.14
C SER A 475 -9.43 11.52 -11.78
N ALA A 476 -8.15 11.92 -11.75
CA ALA A 476 -7.60 12.62 -10.61
C ALA A 476 -6.86 13.90 -11.03
N ALA A 477 -6.71 14.82 -10.07
CA ALA A 477 -5.99 16.07 -10.26
C ALA A 477 -5.07 16.34 -9.08
N LEU A 478 -3.81 16.63 -9.38
CA LEU A 478 -2.82 17.12 -8.44
C LEU A 478 -2.75 18.63 -8.58
N VAL A 479 -3.29 19.35 -7.61
CA VAL A 479 -3.36 20.81 -7.61
C VAL A 479 -2.24 21.37 -6.74
N THR A 480 -1.15 21.76 -7.37
CA THR A 480 -0.01 22.38 -6.69
C THR A 480 -0.29 23.87 -6.50
N MET A 481 -0.15 24.35 -5.27
CA MET A 481 -0.45 25.72 -4.88
C MET A 481 0.69 26.31 -4.04
N HIS A 482 1.02 27.57 -4.28
CA HIS A 482 1.92 28.35 -3.45
C HIS A 482 1.11 29.34 -2.59
N VAL A 483 1.27 29.25 -1.26
CA VAL A 483 0.51 30.01 -0.25
C VAL A 483 1.36 31.06 0.47
#